data_4a2a7cd18288749d6d40204940487022
#
_entry.id   4a2a7cd18288749d6d40204940487022
#
_cell.length_a   1.000
_cell.length_b   1.000
_cell.length_c   1.000
_cell.angle_alpha   90.00
_cell.angle_beta   90.00
_cell.angle_gamma   90.00
#
_symmetry.space_group_name_H-M   'P 1'
#
loop_
_entity.id
_entity.type
_entity.pdbx_description
1 polymer ?
#
loop_
_entity_poly.entity_id
_entity_poly.type
_entity_poly.pdbx_seq_one_letter_code
_entity_poly.pdbx_strand_id
1 'polypeptide(L)'
;DAQESRGLGDVYKRQLLIITAVQAVSIWNIGIKTAAAQNIVAINFINQNLGHDVSWGEWFLYAAPWSIIMSIALYFIMIKFMPPEHDEIEGGKQLIKKELNKLGPVSHREWRLIVISVLLLFFWSTEKVLHPIDSASITLVALGIMLMPKIGVITWKGVEKKIPWGTIIVFGVGISLGNVLLKTGAAQWLSDQTFGLMGLKHLP
;
A
#
# COMPACT_ATOMS: atom_id res chain seq x y z
N ASP A 1 -24.16 31.39 -15.00
CA ASP A 1 -22.76 31.43 -15.49
C ASP A 1 -21.71 31.42 -14.36
N ALA A 2 -21.71 32.39 -13.38
CA ALA A 2 -20.68 32.43 -12.31
C ALA A 2 -20.86 31.30 -11.25
N GLN A 3 -22.07 30.82 -11.03
CA GLN A 3 -22.38 29.75 -10.09
C GLN A 3 -22.07 28.39 -10.70
N GLU A 4 -22.24 28.24 -11.99
CA GLU A 4 -21.94 27.05 -12.78
C GLU A 4 -20.41 26.88 -12.95
N SER A 5 -19.67 27.94 -13.18
CA SER A 5 -18.20 27.92 -13.24
C SER A 5 -17.56 27.59 -11.88
N ARG A 6 -18.13 28.06 -10.75
CA ARG A 6 -17.68 27.67 -9.39
C ARG A 6 -17.92 26.20 -9.12
N GLY A 7 -19.06 25.64 -9.54
CA GLY A 7 -19.38 24.22 -9.38
C GLY A 7 -18.44 23.30 -10.17
N LEU A 8 -18.07 23.67 -11.38
CA LEU A 8 -17.13 22.95 -12.23
C LEU A 8 -15.69 22.98 -11.66
N GLY A 9 -15.24 24.15 -11.17
CA GLY A 9 -13.93 24.29 -10.53
C GLY A 9 -13.78 23.42 -9.27
N ASP A 10 -14.84 23.32 -8.45
CA ASP A 10 -14.83 22.48 -7.24
C ASP A 10 -14.80 20.98 -7.59
N VAL A 11 -15.49 20.54 -8.64
CA VAL A 11 -15.45 19.16 -9.13
C VAL A 11 -14.04 18.82 -9.64
N TYR A 12 -13.43 19.72 -10.41
CA TYR A 12 -12.10 19.55 -10.96
C TYR A 12 -11.02 19.43 -9.86
N LYS A 13 -11.08 20.27 -8.82
CA LYS A 13 -10.19 20.20 -7.65
C LYS A 13 -10.34 18.87 -6.89
N ARG A 14 -11.57 18.42 -6.69
CA ARG A 14 -11.84 17.11 -6.04
C ARG A 14 -11.25 15.96 -6.87
N GLN A 15 -11.42 15.98 -8.18
CA GLN A 15 -10.85 14.98 -9.08
C GLN A 15 -9.32 14.99 -9.01
N LEU A 16 -8.68 16.14 -9.07
CA LEU A 16 -7.23 16.28 -8.95
C LEU A 16 -6.73 15.65 -7.65
N LEU A 17 -7.33 16.00 -6.51
CA LEU A 17 -6.92 15.46 -5.20
C LEU A 17 -7.13 13.95 -5.11
N ILE A 18 -8.26 13.44 -5.58
CA ILE A 18 -8.56 11.99 -5.54
C ILE A 18 -7.60 11.22 -6.44
N ILE A 19 -7.40 11.66 -7.69
CA ILE A 19 -6.51 10.99 -8.63
C ILE A 19 -5.07 11.02 -8.10
N THR A 20 -4.60 12.16 -7.60
CA THR A 20 -3.25 12.28 -7.03
C THR A 20 -3.08 11.36 -5.83
N ALA A 21 -4.06 11.30 -4.92
CA ALA A 21 -4.01 10.43 -3.76
C ALA A 21 -3.97 8.94 -4.16
N VAL A 22 -4.81 8.51 -5.10
CA VAL A 22 -4.85 7.12 -5.60
C VAL A 22 -3.53 6.74 -6.27
N GLN A 23 -2.97 7.62 -7.10
CA GLN A 23 -1.68 7.36 -7.75
C GLN A 23 -0.53 7.33 -6.74
N ALA A 24 -0.52 8.24 -5.77
CA ALA A 24 0.50 8.26 -4.71
C ALA A 24 0.47 6.97 -3.87
N VAL A 25 -0.72 6.49 -3.50
CA VAL A 25 -0.89 5.19 -2.81
C VAL A 25 -0.35 4.05 -3.67
N SER A 26 -0.65 4.03 -4.96
CA SER A 26 -0.16 3.00 -5.90
C SER A 26 1.37 2.99 -6.02
N ILE A 27 2.01 4.16 -6.05
CA ILE A 27 3.46 4.29 -6.07
C ILE A 27 4.09 3.74 -4.77
N TRP A 28 3.54 4.12 -3.61
CA TRP A 28 4.06 3.69 -2.32
C TRP A 28 3.76 2.21 -2.00
N ASN A 29 2.80 1.60 -2.68
CA ASN A 29 2.63 0.14 -2.63
C ASN A 29 3.89 -0.61 -3.08
N ILE A 30 4.69 -0.05 -4.00
CA ILE A 30 5.97 -0.63 -4.41
C ILE A 30 7.04 -0.41 -3.34
N GLY A 31 7.08 0.78 -2.73
CA GLY A 31 8.10 1.20 -1.77
C GLY A 31 8.11 0.43 -0.45
N ILE A 32 7.00 -0.19 -0.07
CA ILE A 32 6.83 -0.85 1.23
C ILE A 32 6.54 -2.33 1.04
N LYS A 33 7.41 -3.22 1.57
CA LYS A 33 7.34 -4.68 1.44
C LYS A 33 5.93 -5.23 1.71
N THR A 34 5.31 -4.78 2.79
CA THR A 34 4.02 -5.27 3.29
C THR A 34 2.80 -4.55 2.73
N ALA A 35 2.99 -3.53 1.88
CA ALA A 35 1.89 -2.73 1.36
C ALA A 35 1.09 -3.42 0.24
N ALA A 36 1.71 -4.33 -0.50
CA ALA A 36 1.06 -5.00 -1.61
C ALA A 36 1.44 -6.48 -1.72
N ALA A 37 0.46 -7.33 -2.10
CA ALA A 37 0.67 -8.75 -2.27
C ALA A 37 1.70 -9.07 -3.39
N GLN A 38 1.78 -8.24 -4.41
CA GLN A 38 2.73 -8.36 -5.51
C GLN A 38 4.19 -8.32 -5.03
N ASN A 39 4.50 -7.51 -4.02
CA ASN A 39 5.84 -7.44 -3.44
C ASN A 39 6.23 -8.77 -2.81
N ILE A 40 5.30 -9.43 -2.11
CA ILE A 40 5.52 -10.73 -1.49
C ILE A 40 5.76 -11.80 -2.57
N VAL A 41 5.02 -11.75 -3.67
CA VAL A 41 5.24 -12.65 -4.82
C VAL A 41 6.64 -12.42 -5.40
N ALA A 42 7.04 -11.17 -5.62
CA ALA A 42 8.38 -10.83 -6.13
C ALA A 42 9.49 -11.33 -5.19
N ILE A 43 9.33 -11.15 -3.88
CA ILE A 43 10.27 -11.64 -2.87
C ILE A 43 10.36 -13.17 -2.90
N ASN A 44 9.25 -13.87 -3.01
CA ASN A 44 9.23 -15.31 -3.14
C ASN A 44 9.99 -15.79 -4.39
N PHE A 45 9.86 -15.07 -5.52
CA PHE A 45 10.64 -15.35 -6.73
C PHE A 45 12.14 -15.13 -6.52
N ILE A 46 12.52 -14.04 -5.88
CA ILE A 46 13.92 -13.74 -5.55
C ILE A 46 14.49 -14.86 -4.67
N ASN A 47 13.75 -15.26 -3.65
CA ASN A 47 14.17 -16.33 -2.74
C ASN A 47 14.33 -17.67 -3.49
N GLN A 48 13.35 -18.06 -4.31
CA GLN A 48 13.36 -19.34 -5.03
C GLN A 48 14.47 -19.44 -6.08
N ASN A 49 14.77 -18.33 -6.79
CA ASN A 49 15.73 -18.35 -7.89
C ASN A 49 17.15 -17.96 -7.46
N LEU A 50 17.28 -17.09 -6.48
CA LEU A 50 18.59 -16.55 -6.03
C LEU A 50 18.97 -17.05 -4.64
N GLY A 51 18.10 -17.76 -3.92
CA GLY A 51 18.34 -18.20 -2.55
C GLY A 51 18.45 -17.04 -1.55
N HIS A 52 18.03 -15.83 -1.93
CA HIS A 52 18.13 -14.62 -1.13
C HIS A 52 16.77 -14.24 -0.56
N ASP A 53 16.69 -14.22 0.76
CA ASP A 53 15.46 -13.87 1.47
C ASP A 53 15.49 -12.40 1.89
N VAL A 54 14.80 -11.56 1.14
CA VAL A 54 14.80 -10.10 1.29
C VAL A 54 14.08 -9.66 2.55
N SER A 55 14.76 -8.97 3.46
CA SER A 55 14.17 -8.38 4.67
C SER A 55 13.27 -7.17 4.35
N TRP A 56 12.47 -6.72 5.33
CA TRP A 56 11.64 -5.53 5.15
C TRP A 56 12.49 -4.27 4.96
N GLY A 57 13.54 -4.12 5.76
CA GLY A 57 14.45 -2.98 5.68
C GLY A 57 15.23 -2.93 4.36
N GLU A 58 15.68 -4.09 3.88
CA GLU A 58 16.38 -4.22 2.60
C GLU A 58 15.46 -3.86 1.43
N TRP A 59 14.22 -4.38 1.41
CA TRP A 59 13.22 -3.98 0.42
C TRP A 59 13.00 -2.48 0.41
N PHE A 60 12.83 -1.88 1.59
CA PHE A 60 12.61 -0.44 1.72
C PHE A 60 13.78 0.38 1.18
N LEU A 61 15.01 -0.01 1.48
CA LEU A 61 16.20 0.69 1.00
C LEU A 61 16.31 0.69 -0.54
N TYR A 62 15.90 -0.37 -1.20
CA TYR A 62 15.94 -0.46 -2.66
C TYR A 62 14.72 0.12 -3.36
N ALA A 63 13.53 -0.05 -2.81
CA ALA A 63 12.29 0.34 -3.45
C ALA A 63 11.81 1.76 -3.10
N ALA A 64 12.08 2.26 -1.88
CA ALA A 64 11.65 3.59 -1.47
C ALA A 64 12.27 4.73 -2.29
N PRO A 65 13.57 4.72 -2.65
CA PRO A 65 14.15 5.76 -3.52
C PRO A 65 13.41 5.86 -4.85
N TRP A 66 13.04 4.73 -5.46
CA TRP A 66 12.22 4.70 -6.67
C TRP A 66 10.84 5.32 -6.43
N SER A 67 10.18 4.97 -5.34
CA SER A 67 8.87 5.54 -4.98
C SER A 67 8.93 7.05 -4.74
N ILE A 68 10.02 7.56 -4.17
CA ILE A 68 10.26 9.00 -4.01
C ILE A 68 10.38 9.68 -5.38
N ILE A 69 11.20 9.14 -6.29
CA ILE A 69 11.37 9.68 -7.64
C ILE A 69 10.03 9.71 -8.38
N MET A 70 9.26 8.60 -8.33
CA MET A 70 7.95 8.52 -8.96
C MET A 70 6.93 9.48 -8.32
N SER A 71 7.00 9.73 -7.02
CA SER A 71 6.15 10.71 -6.35
C SER A 71 6.46 12.14 -6.78
N ILE A 72 7.73 12.46 -6.97
CA ILE A 72 8.16 13.76 -7.51
C ILE A 72 7.69 13.91 -8.96
N ALA A 73 7.86 12.86 -9.77
CA ALA A 73 7.37 12.85 -11.15
C ALA A 73 5.84 13.01 -11.20
N LEU A 74 5.10 12.29 -10.34
CA LEU A 74 3.66 12.43 -10.21
C LEU A 74 3.24 13.87 -9.91
N TYR A 75 3.93 14.53 -8.97
CA TYR A 75 3.65 15.93 -8.63
C TYR A 75 3.74 16.84 -9.86
N PHE A 76 4.84 16.76 -10.62
CA PHE A 76 5.01 17.58 -11.83
C PHE A 76 4.00 17.23 -12.94
N ILE A 77 3.71 15.93 -13.11
CA ILE A 77 2.71 15.46 -14.08
C ILE A 77 1.33 16.04 -13.73
N MET A 78 0.93 15.93 -12.47
CA MET A 78 -0.40 16.38 -12.03
C MET A 78 -0.54 17.90 -12.18
N ILE A 79 0.45 18.69 -11.78
CA ILE A 79 0.42 20.15 -11.97
C ILE A 79 0.39 20.54 -13.45
N LYS A 80 1.10 19.79 -14.31
CA LYS A 80 1.14 20.10 -15.75
C LYS A 80 -0.17 19.76 -16.46
N PHE A 81 -0.78 18.61 -16.14
CA PHE A 81 -2.00 18.14 -16.83
C PHE A 81 -3.29 18.62 -16.18
N MET A 82 -3.25 18.91 -14.89
CA MET A 82 -4.39 19.38 -14.11
C MET A 82 -3.97 20.58 -13.23
N PRO A 83 -3.61 21.73 -13.84
CA PRO A 83 -3.15 22.89 -13.07
C PRO A 83 -4.26 23.37 -12.12
N PRO A 84 -3.94 23.64 -10.85
CA PRO A 84 -4.92 24.18 -9.91
C PRO A 84 -5.31 25.61 -10.35
N GLU A 85 -6.60 25.88 -10.44
CA GLU A 85 -7.10 27.21 -10.82
C GLU A 85 -6.83 28.27 -9.76
N HIS A 86 -6.69 27.88 -8.50
CA HIS A 86 -6.41 28.75 -7.35
C HIS A 86 -5.42 28.06 -6.41
N ASP A 87 -4.49 28.84 -5.86
CA ASP A 87 -3.46 28.36 -4.91
C ASP A 87 -4.03 27.95 -3.54
N GLU A 88 -5.19 28.48 -3.15
CA GLU A 88 -5.84 28.17 -1.89
C GLU A 88 -7.30 27.72 -2.08
N ILE A 89 -7.74 26.80 -1.24
CA ILE A 89 -9.15 26.42 -1.11
C ILE A 89 -9.78 27.43 -0.13
N GLU A 90 -10.71 28.24 -0.61
CA GLU A 90 -11.43 29.19 0.25
C GLU A 90 -12.06 28.46 1.45
N GLY A 91 -11.76 28.93 2.66
CA GLY A 91 -12.26 28.31 3.88
C GLY A 91 -11.59 26.97 4.28
N GLY A 92 -10.66 26.44 3.49
CA GLY A 92 -10.02 25.15 3.75
C GLY A 92 -9.29 25.10 5.10
N LYS A 93 -8.51 26.14 5.42
CA LYS A 93 -7.79 26.24 6.70
C LYS A 93 -8.75 26.27 7.90
N GLN A 94 -9.86 26.99 7.77
CA GLN A 94 -10.88 27.10 8.82
C GLN A 94 -11.62 25.76 9.00
N LEU A 95 -11.95 25.07 7.90
CA LEU A 95 -12.59 23.78 7.94
C LEU A 95 -11.69 22.73 8.62
N ILE A 96 -10.41 22.66 8.22
CA ILE A 96 -9.43 21.76 8.86
C ILE A 96 -9.30 22.06 10.35
N LYS A 97 -9.17 23.34 10.74
CA LYS A 97 -9.09 23.75 12.14
C LYS A 97 -10.35 23.38 12.93
N LYS A 98 -11.53 23.54 12.31
CA LYS A 98 -12.81 23.15 12.92
C LYS A 98 -12.90 21.62 13.12
N GLU A 99 -12.50 20.84 12.12
CA GLU A 99 -12.48 19.38 12.25
C GLU A 99 -11.42 18.90 13.25
N LEU A 100 -10.22 19.50 13.26
CA LEU A 100 -9.19 19.22 14.24
C LEU A 100 -9.67 19.50 15.67
N ASN A 101 -10.35 20.61 15.88
CA ASN A 101 -10.90 20.97 17.20
C ASN A 101 -12.00 19.98 17.66
N LYS A 102 -12.77 19.38 16.72
CA LYS A 102 -13.76 18.35 17.05
C LYS A 102 -13.13 17.02 17.52
N LEU A 103 -11.92 16.72 17.07
CA LEU A 103 -11.21 15.49 17.47
C LEU A 103 -10.82 15.51 18.95
N GLY A 104 -10.57 16.71 19.51
CA GLY A 104 -10.15 16.86 20.90
C GLY A 104 -8.73 16.35 21.17
N PRO A 105 -8.36 16.18 22.45
CA PRO A 105 -7.06 15.64 22.84
C PRO A 105 -6.96 14.14 22.51
N VAL A 106 -5.73 13.68 22.23
CA VAL A 106 -5.43 12.27 21.95
C VAL A 106 -5.92 11.39 23.09
N SER A 107 -6.78 10.44 22.79
CA SER A 107 -7.34 9.51 23.76
C SER A 107 -6.33 8.42 24.16
N HIS A 108 -6.54 7.75 25.28
CA HIS A 108 -5.70 6.62 25.71
C HIS A 108 -5.69 5.45 24.72
N ARG A 109 -6.76 5.27 23.90
CA ARG A 109 -6.80 4.26 22.86
C ARG A 109 -5.92 4.63 21.67
N GLU A 110 -5.97 5.89 21.26
CA GLU A 110 -5.13 6.42 20.18
C GLU A 110 -3.66 6.38 20.58
N TRP A 111 -3.33 6.70 21.83
CA TRP A 111 -1.97 6.62 22.35
C TRP A 111 -1.43 5.18 22.30
N ARG A 112 -2.25 4.20 22.71
CA ARG A 112 -1.89 2.78 22.56
C ARG A 112 -1.69 2.38 21.09
N LEU A 113 -2.55 2.84 20.19
CA LEU A 113 -2.40 2.59 18.77
C LEU A 113 -1.08 3.15 18.23
N ILE A 114 -0.74 4.38 18.59
CA ILE A 114 0.54 5.00 18.21
C ILE A 114 1.71 4.15 18.71
N VAL A 115 1.71 3.75 19.97
CA VAL A 115 2.78 2.90 20.53
C VAL A 115 2.89 1.56 19.77
N ILE A 116 1.77 0.87 19.54
CA ILE A 116 1.76 -0.40 18.79
C ILE A 116 2.29 -0.18 17.37
N SER A 117 1.89 0.90 16.70
CA SER A 117 2.35 1.21 15.33
C SER A 117 3.84 1.52 15.27
N VAL A 118 4.36 2.27 16.24
CA VAL A 118 5.80 2.58 16.32
C VAL A 118 6.60 1.31 16.58
N LEU A 119 6.15 0.45 17.50
CA LEU A 119 6.79 -0.84 17.76
C LEU A 119 6.74 -1.75 16.52
N LEU A 120 5.61 -1.79 15.82
CA LEU A 120 5.48 -2.56 14.59
C LEU A 120 6.49 -2.12 13.53
N LEU A 121 6.61 -0.81 13.31
CA LEU A 121 7.58 -0.25 12.37
C LEU A 121 9.02 -0.53 12.81
N PHE A 122 9.31 -0.44 14.11
CA PHE A 122 10.61 -0.76 14.66
C PHE A 122 10.97 -2.23 14.39
N PHE A 123 10.07 -3.16 14.70
CA PHE A 123 10.33 -4.58 14.46
C PHE A 123 10.42 -4.91 12.97
N TRP A 124 9.63 -4.29 12.10
CA TRP A 124 9.76 -4.49 10.65
C TRP A 124 11.12 -3.98 10.13
N SER A 125 11.54 -2.78 10.53
CA SER A 125 12.81 -2.21 10.08
C SER A 125 14.03 -2.96 10.58
N THR A 126 13.91 -3.69 11.70
CA THR A 126 14.98 -4.47 12.30
C THR A 126 14.91 -5.97 11.98
N GLU A 127 13.99 -6.38 11.09
CA GLU A 127 13.86 -7.76 10.60
C GLU A 127 15.22 -8.27 10.09
N LYS A 128 15.68 -9.43 10.57
CA LYS A 128 16.97 -10.06 10.25
C LYS A 128 18.23 -9.30 10.71
N VAL A 129 18.09 -8.13 11.30
CA VAL A 129 19.22 -7.38 11.89
C VAL A 129 19.29 -7.63 13.38
N LEU A 130 18.19 -7.43 14.11
CA LEU A 130 18.10 -7.64 15.56
C LEU A 130 17.37 -8.93 15.94
N HIS A 131 16.53 -9.48 15.07
CA HIS A 131 15.74 -10.68 15.35
C HIS A 131 15.43 -11.45 14.05
N PRO A 132 15.21 -12.79 14.14
CA PRO A 132 14.91 -13.61 12.97
C PRO A 132 13.42 -13.68 12.62
N ILE A 133 12.54 -12.95 13.34
CA ILE A 133 11.09 -13.03 13.17
C ILE A 133 10.70 -12.26 11.90
N ASP A 134 9.93 -12.88 11.04
CA ASP A 134 9.47 -12.27 9.79
C ASP A 134 8.36 -11.23 10.01
N SER A 135 8.22 -10.31 9.07
CA SER A 135 7.28 -9.18 9.14
C SER A 135 5.81 -9.61 9.20
N ALA A 136 5.44 -10.77 8.65
CA ALA A 136 4.06 -11.28 8.72
C ALA A 136 3.72 -11.75 10.13
N SER A 137 4.62 -12.50 10.78
CA SER A 137 4.48 -12.94 12.18
C SER A 137 4.38 -11.76 13.14
N ILE A 138 5.23 -10.74 12.96
CA ILE A 138 5.18 -9.49 13.76
C ILE A 138 3.82 -8.79 13.59
N THR A 139 3.31 -8.72 12.35
CA THR A 139 2.00 -8.12 12.06
C THR A 139 0.86 -8.87 12.75
N LEU A 140 0.89 -10.21 12.73
CA LEU A 140 -0.12 -11.03 13.40
C LEU A 140 -0.09 -10.84 14.93
N VAL A 141 1.09 -10.75 15.53
CA VAL A 141 1.25 -10.45 16.96
C VAL A 141 0.69 -9.06 17.28
N ALA A 142 1.04 -8.04 16.49
CA ALA A 142 0.51 -6.68 16.68
C ALA A 142 -1.02 -6.65 16.57
N LEU A 143 -1.59 -7.35 15.56
CA LEU A 143 -3.04 -7.49 15.41
C LEU A 143 -3.67 -8.19 16.61
N GLY A 144 -3.06 -9.25 17.11
CA GLY A 144 -3.48 -9.94 18.34
C GLY A 144 -3.54 -8.99 19.54
N ILE A 145 -2.50 -8.18 19.75
CA ILE A 145 -2.45 -7.18 20.82
C ILE A 145 -3.56 -6.12 20.64
N MET A 146 -3.77 -5.65 19.39
CA MET A 146 -4.83 -4.68 19.10
C MET A 146 -6.24 -5.20 19.38
N LEU A 147 -6.46 -6.50 19.28
CA LEU A 147 -7.75 -7.17 19.55
C LEU A 147 -7.90 -7.62 21.01
N MET A 148 -6.85 -7.57 21.83
CA MET A 148 -6.89 -8.04 23.22
C MET A 148 -7.96 -7.30 24.05
N PRO A 149 -8.75 -8.01 24.88
CA PRO A 149 -9.64 -7.41 25.84
C PRO A 149 -8.87 -6.49 26.82
N LYS A 150 -9.42 -5.31 27.15
CA LYS A 150 -8.88 -4.32 28.08
C LYS A 150 -7.67 -3.52 27.56
N ILE A 151 -6.72 -4.13 26.86
CA ILE A 151 -5.49 -3.50 26.34
C ILE A 151 -5.69 -3.04 24.90
N GLY A 152 -6.44 -3.80 24.11
CA GLY A 152 -6.65 -3.57 22.68
C GLY A 152 -7.33 -2.24 22.37
N VAL A 153 -7.15 -1.82 21.14
CA VAL A 153 -7.67 -0.57 20.58
C VAL A 153 -8.91 -0.79 19.71
N ILE A 154 -9.12 -2.02 19.25
CA ILE A 154 -10.25 -2.42 18.39
C ILE A 154 -10.95 -3.65 18.96
N THR A 155 -12.21 -3.84 18.58
CA THR A 155 -12.96 -5.08 18.90
C THR A 155 -13.26 -5.84 17.64
N TRP A 156 -13.24 -7.18 17.70
CA TRP A 156 -13.54 -8.02 16.54
C TRP A 156 -14.90 -7.67 15.90
N LYS A 157 -15.95 -7.58 16.70
CA LYS A 157 -17.29 -7.19 16.24
C LYS A 157 -17.34 -5.84 15.53
N GLY A 158 -16.44 -4.92 15.89
CA GLY A 158 -16.37 -3.59 15.28
C GLY A 158 -15.66 -3.57 13.94
N VAL A 159 -14.80 -4.53 13.67
CA VAL A 159 -13.97 -4.56 12.45
C VAL A 159 -14.36 -5.67 11.47
N GLU A 160 -14.91 -6.81 11.93
CA GLU A 160 -15.20 -7.98 11.09
C GLU A 160 -16.03 -7.67 9.85
N LYS A 161 -17.02 -6.76 9.97
CA LYS A 161 -17.88 -6.32 8.86
C LYS A 161 -17.20 -5.32 7.92
N LYS A 162 -16.10 -4.70 8.37
CA LYS A 162 -15.33 -3.73 7.58
C LYS A 162 -14.19 -4.38 6.82
N ILE A 163 -13.85 -5.63 7.15
CA ILE A 163 -12.82 -6.40 6.46
C ILE A 163 -13.34 -6.79 5.07
N PRO A 164 -12.61 -6.47 3.99
CA PRO A 164 -13.01 -6.85 2.63
C PRO A 164 -12.68 -8.33 2.35
N TRP A 165 -13.42 -9.24 2.99
CA TRP A 165 -13.21 -10.68 2.90
C TRP A 165 -13.12 -11.21 1.46
N GLY A 166 -13.98 -10.69 0.57
CA GLY A 166 -13.93 -11.06 -0.85
C GLY A 166 -12.58 -10.76 -1.49
N THR A 167 -12.02 -9.58 -1.21
CA THR A 167 -10.68 -9.18 -1.69
C THR A 167 -9.60 -10.10 -1.15
N ILE A 168 -9.62 -10.42 0.15
CA ILE A 168 -8.64 -11.32 0.78
C ILE A 168 -8.68 -12.70 0.12
N ILE A 169 -9.88 -13.25 -0.08
CA ILE A 169 -10.05 -14.57 -0.71
C ILE A 169 -9.55 -14.55 -2.16
N VAL A 170 -9.91 -13.53 -2.95
CA VAL A 170 -9.47 -13.40 -4.34
C VAL A 170 -7.95 -13.34 -4.43
N PHE A 171 -7.30 -12.54 -3.58
CA PHE A 171 -5.83 -12.49 -3.55
C PHE A 171 -5.21 -13.82 -3.11
N GLY A 172 -5.73 -14.45 -2.05
CA GLY A 172 -5.22 -15.74 -1.58
C GLY A 172 -5.33 -16.83 -2.63
N VAL A 173 -6.47 -16.94 -3.30
CA VAL A 173 -6.69 -17.90 -4.39
C VAL A 173 -5.79 -17.57 -5.58
N GLY A 174 -5.68 -16.28 -5.97
CA GLY A 174 -4.84 -15.83 -7.08
C GLY A 174 -3.37 -16.17 -6.89
N ILE A 175 -2.83 -15.90 -5.70
CA ILE A 175 -1.44 -16.24 -5.34
C ILE A 175 -1.24 -17.76 -5.36
N SER A 176 -2.18 -18.52 -4.78
CA SER A 176 -2.11 -19.98 -4.75
C SER A 176 -2.14 -20.58 -6.16
N LEU A 177 -3.05 -20.10 -7.01
CA LEU A 177 -3.15 -20.51 -8.41
C LEU A 177 -1.88 -20.16 -9.19
N GLY A 178 -1.36 -18.95 -9.03
CA GLY A 178 -0.08 -18.52 -9.62
C GLY A 178 1.07 -19.46 -9.25
N ASN A 179 1.20 -19.77 -7.96
CA ASN A 179 2.21 -20.71 -7.49
C ASN A 179 2.05 -22.13 -8.08
N VAL A 180 0.83 -22.63 -8.22
CA VAL A 180 0.56 -23.92 -8.84
C VAL A 180 0.94 -23.91 -10.33
N LEU A 181 0.55 -22.87 -11.08
CA LEU A 181 0.90 -22.70 -12.48
C LEU A 181 2.42 -22.71 -12.71
N LEU A 182 3.17 -22.06 -11.83
CA LEU A 182 4.63 -22.03 -11.90
C LEU A 182 5.25 -23.40 -11.54
N LYS A 183 4.82 -24.00 -10.45
CA LYS A 183 5.35 -25.30 -9.99
C LYS A 183 5.04 -26.45 -10.95
N THR A 184 3.91 -26.42 -11.63
CA THR A 184 3.51 -27.45 -12.60
C THR A 184 4.13 -27.25 -13.98
N GLY A 185 4.82 -26.13 -14.22
CA GLY A 185 5.32 -25.76 -15.54
C GLY A 185 4.23 -25.29 -16.52
N ALA A 186 2.97 -25.20 -16.08
CA ALA A 186 1.87 -24.77 -16.93
C ALA A 186 2.03 -23.32 -17.43
N ALA A 187 2.61 -22.45 -16.60
CA ALA A 187 2.95 -21.08 -17.00
C ALA A 187 4.00 -21.05 -18.11
N GLN A 188 5.04 -21.91 -18.01
CA GLN A 188 6.06 -22.04 -19.03
C GLN A 188 5.48 -22.59 -20.33
N TRP A 189 4.67 -23.64 -20.23
CA TRP A 189 3.99 -24.22 -21.41
C TRP A 189 3.13 -23.17 -22.13
N LEU A 190 2.32 -22.40 -21.38
CA LEU A 190 1.48 -21.34 -21.93
C LEU A 190 2.31 -20.25 -22.62
N SER A 191 3.41 -19.84 -22.00
CA SER A 191 4.36 -18.89 -22.56
C SER A 191 4.94 -19.40 -23.88
N ASP A 192 5.43 -20.64 -23.90
CA ASP A 192 6.02 -21.26 -25.08
C ASP A 192 5.01 -21.38 -26.22
N GLN A 193 3.76 -21.73 -25.94
CA GLN A 193 2.70 -21.79 -26.94
C GLN A 193 2.36 -20.39 -27.48
N THR A 194 2.20 -19.41 -26.61
CA THR A 194 1.80 -18.05 -27.00
C THR A 194 2.91 -17.34 -27.78
N PHE A 195 4.12 -17.29 -27.24
CA PHE A 195 5.26 -16.65 -27.92
C PHE A 195 5.77 -17.46 -29.08
N GLY A 196 5.60 -18.80 -29.06
CA GLY A 196 5.90 -19.68 -30.19
C GLY A 196 5.03 -19.41 -31.41
N LEU A 197 3.72 -19.23 -31.20
CA LEU A 197 2.77 -18.87 -32.26
C LEU A 197 3.03 -17.46 -32.82
N MET A 198 3.54 -16.54 -31.99
CA MET A 198 3.89 -15.19 -32.41
C MET A 198 5.27 -15.07 -33.07
N GLY A 199 6.02 -16.17 -33.20
CA GLY A 199 7.38 -16.14 -33.77
C GLY A 199 8.43 -15.45 -32.92
N LEU A 200 8.14 -15.18 -31.62
CA LEU A 200 8.97 -14.40 -30.72
C LEU A 200 9.97 -15.25 -29.89
N LYS A 201 10.10 -16.54 -30.21
CA LYS A 201 11.02 -17.47 -29.50
C LYS A 201 12.51 -17.10 -29.57
N HIS A 202 12.89 -16.21 -30.48
CA HIS A 202 14.30 -15.85 -30.74
C HIS A 202 14.64 -14.39 -30.47
N LEU A 203 13.80 -13.66 -29.76
CA LEU A 203 14.17 -12.33 -29.28
C LEU A 203 15.07 -12.47 -28.05
N PRO A 204 16.25 -11.77 -28.04
CA PRO A 204 17.19 -11.80 -26.94
C PRO A 204 16.61 -11.19 -25.65
#